data_bb4ad1d6faf691d8b7fad78684940b73
#
_entry.id   bb4ad1d6faf691d8b7fad78684940b73
#
_cell.length_a   1.000
_cell.length_b   1.000
_cell.length_c   1.000
_cell.angle_alpha   90.00
_cell.angle_beta   90.00
_cell.angle_gamma   90.00
#
_symmetry.space_group_name_H-M   'P 1'
#
loop_
_entity.id
_entity.type
_entity.pdbx_description
1 polymer ?
#
loop_
_entity_poly.entity_id
_entity_poly.type
_entity_poly.pdbx_seq_one_letter_code
_entity_poly.pdbx_strand_id
1 'polypeptide(L)'
;MLNTKTVVKTGTKKLAFKRIALLSVLMVIVFGLSMAGCKSMNKTQKGAVIGGASGAVVGGVVGKSVGNTAMGAIIGAAVGGAGGAIIGRQMDKQAEEIAKEMGDAEVIREGEAIVIKFKEKVLFAYDHYDLSSNAKGSLDKLRTTLIKYPETNITVIGHTDSKGTMAYNQNLSEERAKSVTDYTSRGGIDNNRLTAIGKGETDPIASNDTEEGSASNRRVEFVITANEKMKADAKKETGK
;
A
#
# COMPACT_ATOMS: atom_id res chain seq x y z
N MET A 1 41.94 48.84 43.99
CA MET A 1 41.50 47.48 43.79
C MET A 1 40.31 47.52 42.85
N LEU A 2 40.53 47.27 41.57
CA LEU A 2 39.48 47.31 40.52
C LEU A 2 38.73 45.98 40.45
N ASN A 3 37.42 46.08 40.40
CA ASN A 3 36.46 45.02 40.60
C ASN A 3 36.36 44.07 39.38
N THR A 4 37.09 42.97 39.41
CA THR A 4 37.17 41.96 38.37
C THR A 4 35.87 41.14 38.15
N LYS A 5 34.86 41.30 39.01
CA LYS A 5 33.57 40.55 38.90
C LYS A 5 32.58 41.11 37.86
N THR A 6 32.73 42.35 37.40
CA THR A 6 31.77 42.96 36.48
C THR A 6 32.09 42.67 35.00
N VAL A 7 33.34 42.36 34.65
CA VAL A 7 33.76 42.13 33.26
C VAL A 7 33.39 40.72 32.78
N VAL A 8 33.38 39.72 33.66
CA VAL A 8 33.04 38.31 33.30
C VAL A 8 31.55 38.13 33.01
N LYS A 9 30.66 38.88 33.67
CA LYS A 9 29.20 38.76 33.53
C LYS A 9 28.65 39.34 32.22
N THR A 10 29.35 40.25 31.55
CA THR A 10 28.97 40.84 30.26
C THR A 10 29.38 39.99 29.06
N GLY A 11 30.48 39.24 29.15
CA GLY A 11 30.96 38.35 28.09
C GLY A 11 30.04 37.15 27.85
N THR A 12 29.55 36.51 28.94
CA THR A 12 28.68 35.32 28.86
C THR A 12 27.30 35.63 28.30
N LYS A 13 26.71 36.79 28.60
CA LYS A 13 25.42 37.22 28.04
C LYS A 13 25.50 37.50 26.52
N LYS A 14 26.59 38.09 26.04
CA LYS A 14 26.80 38.32 24.60
C LYS A 14 27.00 37.04 23.82
N LEU A 15 27.66 36.03 24.41
CA LEU A 15 27.85 34.72 23.79
C LEU A 15 26.55 33.91 23.75
N ALA A 16 25.75 33.98 24.80
CA ALA A 16 24.43 33.31 24.86
C ALA A 16 23.46 33.93 23.85
N PHE A 17 23.44 35.27 23.72
CA PHE A 17 22.59 35.96 22.76
C PHE A 17 22.96 35.64 21.31
N LYS A 18 24.27 35.55 20.98
CA LYS A 18 24.73 35.14 19.65
C LYS A 18 24.36 33.69 19.32
N ARG A 19 24.40 32.77 20.30
CA ARG A 19 23.99 31.38 20.10
C ARG A 19 22.47 31.21 19.90
N ILE A 20 21.68 32.01 20.61
CA ILE A 20 20.20 32.01 20.45
C ILE A 20 19.82 32.63 19.09
N ALA A 21 20.48 33.70 18.67
CA ALA A 21 20.28 34.33 17.36
C ALA A 21 20.71 33.39 16.20
N LEU A 22 21.78 32.62 16.37
CA LEU A 22 22.21 31.60 15.38
C LEU A 22 21.24 30.44 15.26
N LEU A 23 20.71 29.98 16.40
CA LEU A 23 19.69 28.88 16.43
C LEU A 23 18.37 29.34 15.82
N SER A 24 17.94 30.58 16.04
CA SER A 24 16.71 31.12 15.42
C SER A 24 16.85 31.30 13.90
N VAL A 25 18.00 31.73 13.42
CA VAL A 25 18.30 31.84 11.96
C VAL A 25 18.34 30.43 11.33
N LEU A 26 18.93 29.43 11.99
CA LEU A 26 18.95 28.04 11.52
C LEU A 26 17.53 27.44 11.46
N MET A 27 16.69 27.75 12.44
CA MET A 27 15.30 27.29 12.48
C MET A 27 14.44 27.90 11.36
N VAL A 28 14.66 29.17 11.03
CA VAL A 28 13.99 29.87 9.92
C VAL A 28 14.43 29.30 8.56
N ILE A 29 15.70 28.95 8.40
CA ILE A 29 16.25 28.35 7.18
C ILE A 29 15.66 26.92 6.99
N VAL A 30 15.59 26.12 8.05
CA VAL A 30 14.97 24.78 8.01
C VAL A 30 13.47 24.88 7.71
N PHE A 31 12.76 25.85 8.26
CA PHE A 31 11.33 26.05 8.00
C PHE A 31 11.07 26.65 6.59
N GLY A 32 11.97 27.47 6.08
CA GLY A 32 11.87 28.05 4.73
C GLY A 32 12.12 27.04 3.61
N LEU A 33 12.98 26.02 3.83
CA LEU A 33 13.21 24.95 2.86
C LEU A 33 12.03 23.95 2.74
N SER A 34 11.19 23.86 3.76
CA SER A 34 10.02 22.95 3.74
C SER A 34 8.82 23.48 2.92
N MET A 35 8.80 24.76 2.56
CA MET A 35 7.68 25.36 1.78
C MET A 35 7.89 25.39 0.26
N ALA A 36 9.07 25.04 -0.25
CA ALA A 36 9.42 25.22 -1.67
C ALA A 36 9.22 23.96 -2.54
N GLY A 37 8.48 22.94 -2.11
CA GLY A 37 8.50 21.63 -2.73
C GLY A 37 7.17 21.00 -3.20
N CYS A 38 6.03 21.70 -3.21
CA CYS A 38 4.74 21.04 -3.49
C CYS A 38 4.16 21.24 -4.90
N LYS A 39 4.96 21.59 -5.91
CA LYS A 39 4.44 21.71 -7.28
C LYS A 39 5.11 20.70 -8.20
N SER A 40 4.36 19.65 -8.53
CA SER A 40 4.70 18.63 -9.55
C SER A 40 5.81 17.64 -9.19
N MET A 41 5.61 16.89 -8.10
CA MET A 41 6.38 15.63 -7.91
C MET A 41 5.76 14.53 -8.77
N ASN A 42 6.57 13.82 -9.56
CA ASN A 42 6.12 12.63 -10.28
C ASN A 42 5.88 11.46 -9.29
N LYS A 43 5.22 10.40 -9.75
CA LYS A 43 4.86 9.23 -8.90
C LYS A 43 6.07 8.61 -8.20
N THR A 44 7.23 8.60 -8.86
CA THR A 44 8.49 8.07 -8.34
C THR A 44 9.03 8.93 -7.17
N GLN A 45 8.92 10.27 -7.27
CA GLN A 45 9.33 11.19 -6.20
C GLN A 45 8.41 11.11 -4.98
N LYS A 46 7.09 10.88 -5.19
CA LYS A 46 6.15 10.63 -4.09
C LYS A 46 6.49 9.36 -3.32
N GLY A 47 6.85 8.28 -4.01
CA GLY A 47 7.30 7.02 -3.38
C GLY A 47 8.55 7.22 -2.50
N ALA A 48 9.53 7.98 -2.98
CA ALA A 48 10.77 8.25 -2.24
C ALA A 48 10.56 9.11 -0.97
N VAL A 49 9.62 10.06 -0.99
CA VAL A 49 9.30 10.90 0.18
C VAL A 49 8.49 10.13 1.23
N ILE A 50 7.55 9.30 0.80
CA ILE A 50 6.73 8.48 1.71
C ILE A 50 7.59 7.37 2.36
N GLY A 51 8.53 6.79 1.62
CA GLY A 51 9.42 5.76 2.12
C GLY A 51 10.51 6.23 3.09
N GLY A 52 10.82 7.53 3.15
CA GLY A 52 11.86 8.11 4.04
C GLY A 52 11.43 8.32 5.49
N ALA A 53 10.13 8.27 5.80
CA ALA A 53 9.61 8.49 7.14
C ALA A 53 8.97 7.22 7.70
N SER A 54 9.76 6.45 8.46
CA SER A 54 9.37 5.31 9.34
C SER A 54 8.09 4.53 8.96
N GLY A 55 8.24 3.33 8.41
CA GLY A 55 7.17 2.46 7.86
C GLY A 55 5.97 2.16 8.77
N ALA A 56 6.08 2.35 10.09
CA ALA A 56 4.98 2.10 11.03
C ALA A 56 3.87 3.17 10.99
N VAL A 57 4.20 4.41 10.60
CA VAL A 57 3.21 5.52 10.53
C VAL A 57 2.48 5.51 9.19
N VAL A 58 3.13 5.02 8.13
CA VAL A 58 2.57 5.01 6.77
C VAL A 58 1.45 3.98 6.63
N GLY A 59 1.56 2.79 7.25
CA GLY A 59 0.52 1.75 7.18
C GLY A 59 -0.84 2.19 7.72
N GLY A 60 -0.86 2.99 8.80
CA GLY A 60 -2.10 3.50 9.38
C GLY A 60 -2.76 4.63 8.55
N VAL A 61 -1.97 5.44 7.86
CA VAL A 61 -2.48 6.53 7.00
C VAL A 61 -2.97 5.98 5.66
N VAL A 62 -2.25 5.03 5.08
CA VAL A 62 -2.62 4.37 3.82
C VAL A 62 -3.92 3.58 3.98
N GLY A 63 -4.08 2.81 5.08
CA GLY A 63 -5.31 2.07 5.35
C GLY A 63 -6.56 2.96 5.42
N LYS A 64 -6.40 4.20 5.89
CA LYS A 64 -7.49 5.19 5.96
C LYS A 64 -7.85 5.78 4.59
N SER A 65 -6.87 5.93 3.71
CA SER A 65 -7.06 6.46 2.34
C SER A 65 -7.73 5.46 1.40
N VAL A 66 -7.51 4.15 1.64
CA VAL A 66 -8.08 3.06 0.83
C VAL A 66 -9.40 2.54 1.43
N GLY A 67 -9.79 3.05 2.60
CA GLY A 67 -11.02 2.63 3.29
C GLY A 67 -10.96 1.22 3.89
N ASN A 68 -9.75 0.63 3.98
CA ASN A 68 -9.56 -0.77 4.40
C ASN A 68 -8.32 -0.93 5.29
N THR A 69 -8.56 -1.22 6.58
CA THR A 69 -7.50 -1.36 7.59
C THR A 69 -6.61 -2.58 7.36
N ALA A 70 -7.17 -3.66 6.80
CA ALA A 70 -6.42 -4.88 6.49
C ALA A 70 -5.41 -4.64 5.37
N MET A 71 -5.81 -3.92 4.34
CA MET A 71 -4.96 -3.51 3.23
C MET A 71 -3.82 -2.60 3.70
N GLY A 72 -4.09 -1.65 4.60
CA GLY A 72 -3.07 -0.78 5.18
C GLY A 72 -1.98 -1.54 5.92
N ALA A 73 -2.33 -2.62 6.63
CA ALA A 73 -1.37 -3.47 7.33
C ALA A 73 -0.48 -4.26 6.35
N ILE A 74 -1.03 -4.73 5.23
CA ILE A 74 -0.28 -5.47 4.19
C ILE A 74 0.68 -4.53 3.44
N ILE A 75 0.22 -3.31 3.12
CA ILE A 75 1.00 -2.29 2.40
C ILE A 75 2.07 -1.64 3.29
N GLY A 76 1.84 -1.58 4.61
CA GLY A 76 2.69 -0.87 5.58
C GLY A 76 4.09 -1.46 5.81
N ALA A 77 4.43 -2.59 5.19
CA ALA A 77 5.75 -3.21 5.24
C ALA A 77 6.72 -2.65 4.16
N ALA A 78 6.48 -1.43 3.67
CA ALA A 78 7.23 -0.82 2.58
C ALA A 78 8.71 -0.58 2.91
N VAL A 79 9.57 -0.76 1.92
CA VAL A 79 11.00 -0.42 1.99
C VAL A 79 11.17 1.07 1.75
N GLY A 80 11.39 1.84 2.81
CA GLY A 80 11.64 3.28 2.69
C GLY A 80 12.99 3.62 2.03
N GLY A 81 13.08 4.80 1.46
CA GLY A 81 14.32 5.37 0.94
C GLY A 81 14.59 5.08 -0.56
N ALA A 82 15.88 4.99 -0.92
CA ALA A 82 16.28 4.84 -2.33
C ALA A 82 15.83 3.50 -2.95
N GLY A 83 15.76 2.44 -2.15
CA GLY A 83 15.18 1.15 -2.56
C GLY A 83 13.71 1.26 -2.95
N GLY A 84 12.91 2.05 -2.24
CA GLY A 84 11.51 2.32 -2.56
C GLY A 84 11.28 2.94 -3.93
N ALA A 85 12.19 3.77 -4.42
CA ALA A 85 12.10 4.34 -5.76
C ALA A 85 12.29 3.30 -6.88
N ILE A 86 13.13 2.29 -6.66
CA ILE A 86 13.33 1.19 -7.62
C ILE A 86 12.11 0.28 -7.62
N ILE A 87 11.67 -0.15 -6.45
CA ILE A 87 10.45 -0.96 -6.28
C ILE A 87 9.25 -0.21 -6.89
N GLY A 88 9.09 1.07 -6.56
CA GLY A 88 8.00 1.90 -7.07
C GLY A 88 7.91 1.89 -8.60
N ARG A 89 9.03 2.09 -9.31
CA ARG A 89 9.07 2.03 -10.79
C ARG A 89 8.68 0.67 -11.35
N GLN A 90 9.15 -0.41 -10.73
CA GLN A 90 8.81 -1.75 -11.16
C GLN A 90 7.33 -2.07 -10.93
N MET A 91 6.79 -1.66 -9.78
CA MET A 91 5.38 -1.81 -9.46
C MET A 91 4.49 -0.90 -10.35
N ASP A 92 4.93 0.32 -10.70
CA ASP A 92 4.21 1.18 -11.64
C ASP A 92 4.06 0.51 -13.01
N LYS A 93 5.16 -0.05 -13.54
CA LYS A 93 5.15 -0.78 -14.81
C LYS A 93 4.22 -1.99 -14.77
N GLN A 94 4.28 -2.78 -13.70
CA GLN A 94 3.39 -3.93 -13.52
C GLN A 94 1.92 -3.48 -13.43
N ALA A 95 1.61 -2.41 -12.70
CA ALA A 95 0.25 -1.88 -12.59
C ALA A 95 -0.31 -1.39 -13.93
N GLU A 96 0.52 -0.73 -14.74
CA GLU A 96 0.14 -0.29 -16.10
C GLU A 96 -0.15 -1.48 -17.03
N GLU A 97 0.65 -2.55 -16.96
CA GLU A 97 0.42 -3.76 -17.73
C GLU A 97 -0.88 -4.45 -17.29
N ILE A 98 -1.11 -4.60 -15.98
CA ILE A 98 -2.36 -5.16 -15.46
C ILE A 98 -3.56 -4.30 -15.90
N ALA A 99 -3.50 -2.98 -15.76
CA ALA A 99 -4.62 -2.11 -16.10
C ALA A 99 -4.99 -2.13 -17.59
N LYS A 100 -4.04 -2.41 -18.48
CA LYS A 100 -4.31 -2.57 -19.92
C LYS A 100 -5.09 -3.84 -20.24
N GLU A 101 -4.88 -4.90 -19.47
CA GLU A 101 -5.50 -6.21 -19.70
C GLU A 101 -6.81 -6.41 -18.94
N MET A 102 -7.01 -5.65 -17.84
CA MET A 102 -8.10 -5.83 -16.88
C MET A 102 -9.20 -4.76 -17.06
N GLY A 103 -10.09 -4.96 -18.03
CA GLY A 103 -11.24 -4.05 -18.25
C GLY A 103 -12.40 -4.21 -17.27
N ASP A 104 -12.43 -5.30 -16.52
CA ASP A 104 -13.50 -5.70 -15.59
C ASP A 104 -13.12 -5.55 -14.11
N ALA A 105 -11.91 -5.00 -13.84
CA ALA A 105 -11.41 -4.74 -12.50
C ALA A 105 -10.90 -3.30 -12.37
N GLU A 106 -10.96 -2.78 -11.16
CA GLU A 106 -10.33 -1.51 -10.79
C GLU A 106 -8.89 -1.77 -10.35
N VAL A 107 -7.91 -1.13 -10.99
CA VAL A 107 -6.48 -1.26 -10.68
C VAL A 107 -5.96 0.05 -10.09
N ILE A 108 -5.48 0.00 -8.86
CA ILE A 108 -5.03 1.16 -8.09
C ILE A 108 -3.58 0.94 -7.66
N ARG A 109 -2.75 2.00 -7.77
CA ARG A 109 -1.42 2.04 -7.13
C ARG A 109 -1.54 2.73 -5.78
N GLU A 110 -1.18 2.01 -4.72
CA GLU A 110 -1.22 2.51 -3.36
C GLU A 110 0.11 2.26 -2.65
N GLY A 111 0.86 3.35 -2.38
CA GLY A 111 2.22 3.23 -1.87
C GLY A 111 3.12 2.39 -2.77
N GLU A 112 3.67 1.30 -2.28
CA GLU A 112 4.47 0.33 -3.03
C GLU A 112 3.65 -0.92 -3.45
N ALA A 113 2.33 -0.92 -3.24
CA ALA A 113 1.46 -2.02 -3.64
C ALA A 113 0.63 -1.71 -4.87
N ILE A 114 0.14 -2.76 -5.53
CA ILE A 114 -0.91 -2.71 -6.55
C ILE A 114 -2.14 -3.36 -5.94
N VAL A 115 -3.27 -2.68 -6.00
CA VAL A 115 -4.55 -3.19 -5.56
C VAL A 115 -5.44 -3.39 -6.77
N ILE A 116 -6.01 -4.59 -6.93
CA ILE A 116 -6.96 -4.91 -7.98
C ILE A 116 -8.26 -5.32 -7.30
N LYS A 117 -9.36 -4.62 -7.61
CA LYS A 117 -10.68 -4.89 -7.04
C LYS A 117 -11.59 -5.49 -8.10
N PHE A 118 -12.09 -6.68 -7.83
CA PHE A 118 -13.12 -7.35 -8.61
C PHE A 118 -14.45 -7.32 -7.85
N LYS A 119 -15.53 -6.90 -8.51
CA LYS A 119 -16.88 -7.08 -7.96
C LYS A 119 -17.24 -8.57 -7.95
N GLU A 120 -17.97 -9.02 -6.92
CA GLU A 120 -18.40 -10.43 -6.78
C GLU A 120 -18.98 -11.01 -8.07
N LYS A 121 -19.92 -10.29 -8.68
CA LYS A 121 -20.63 -10.72 -9.90
C LYS A 121 -19.72 -11.02 -11.10
N VAL A 122 -18.49 -10.51 -11.08
CA VAL A 122 -17.48 -10.80 -12.10
C VAL A 122 -16.90 -12.18 -11.87
N LEU A 123 -16.65 -12.54 -10.62
CA LEU A 123 -15.94 -13.75 -10.24
C LEU A 123 -16.87 -14.94 -9.95
N PHE A 124 -18.00 -14.71 -9.27
CA PHE A 124 -18.87 -15.75 -8.73
C PHE A 124 -20.34 -15.50 -9.07
N ALA A 125 -21.14 -16.57 -9.02
CA ALA A 125 -22.58 -16.44 -8.90
C ALA A 125 -22.95 -15.96 -7.47
N TYR A 126 -24.14 -15.40 -7.32
CA TYR A 126 -24.62 -14.96 -6.01
C TYR A 126 -24.57 -16.10 -5.00
N ASP A 127 -24.03 -15.86 -3.83
CA ASP A 127 -23.90 -16.81 -2.73
C ASP A 127 -23.06 -18.07 -3.04
N HIS A 128 -22.22 -18.01 -4.09
CA HIS A 128 -21.31 -19.08 -4.47
C HIS A 128 -19.84 -18.65 -4.36
N TYR A 129 -18.94 -19.62 -4.32
CA TYR A 129 -17.48 -19.44 -4.37
C TYR A 129 -16.83 -20.14 -5.57
N ASP A 130 -17.62 -20.83 -6.41
CA ASP A 130 -17.12 -21.42 -7.65
C ASP A 130 -16.89 -20.33 -8.71
N LEU A 131 -15.69 -20.33 -9.29
CA LEU A 131 -15.32 -19.34 -10.31
C LEU A 131 -16.13 -19.55 -11.61
N SER A 132 -16.75 -18.48 -12.09
CA SER A 132 -17.42 -18.44 -13.38
C SER A 132 -16.41 -18.61 -14.54
N SER A 133 -16.89 -18.96 -15.74
CA SER A 133 -16.04 -19.04 -16.93
C SER A 133 -15.40 -17.68 -17.27
N ASN A 134 -16.14 -16.59 -17.11
CA ASN A 134 -15.63 -15.23 -17.31
C ASN A 134 -14.52 -14.88 -16.30
N ALA A 135 -14.74 -15.26 -15.02
CA ALA A 135 -13.75 -15.10 -13.97
C ALA A 135 -12.42 -15.79 -14.33
N LYS A 136 -12.49 -17.04 -14.77
CA LYS A 136 -11.31 -17.81 -15.20
C LYS A 136 -10.56 -17.09 -16.32
N GLY A 137 -11.27 -16.55 -17.31
CA GLY A 137 -10.66 -15.78 -18.39
C GLY A 137 -9.95 -14.50 -17.89
N SER A 138 -10.56 -13.77 -16.95
CA SER A 138 -9.95 -12.57 -16.34
C SER A 138 -8.72 -12.95 -15.50
N LEU A 139 -8.82 -14.01 -14.70
CA LEU A 139 -7.70 -14.51 -13.88
C LEU A 139 -6.54 -15.05 -14.75
N ASP A 140 -6.82 -15.66 -15.91
CA ASP A 140 -5.80 -16.10 -16.85
C ASP A 140 -4.99 -14.93 -17.43
N LYS A 141 -5.67 -13.81 -17.77
CA LYS A 141 -4.98 -12.57 -18.20
C LYS A 141 -4.09 -12.03 -17.07
N LEU A 142 -4.64 -11.88 -15.86
CA LEU A 142 -3.88 -11.43 -14.69
C LEU A 142 -2.67 -12.32 -14.44
N ARG A 143 -2.84 -13.63 -14.50
CA ARG A 143 -1.78 -14.63 -14.31
C ARG A 143 -0.59 -14.41 -15.25
N THR A 144 -0.84 -14.08 -16.51
CA THR A 144 0.23 -13.80 -17.50
C THR A 144 1.17 -12.71 -16.99
N THR A 145 0.61 -11.61 -16.47
CA THR A 145 1.42 -10.55 -15.87
C THR A 145 2.07 -10.98 -14.55
N LEU A 146 1.36 -11.74 -13.69
CA LEU A 146 1.94 -12.22 -12.43
C LEU A 146 3.12 -13.18 -12.62
N ILE A 147 3.14 -13.98 -13.68
CA ILE A 147 4.27 -14.84 -14.05
C ILE A 147 5.47 -13.99 -14.51
N LYS A 148 5.23 -12.93 -15.27
CA LYS A 148 6.28 -12.01 -15.74
C LYS A 148 6.96 -11.26 -14.59
N TYR A 149 6.27 -11.06 -13.48
CA TYR A 149 6.77 -10.36 -12.28
C TYR A 149 6.87 -11.32 -11.07
N PRO A 150 7.81 -12.27 -11.06
CA PRO A 150 7.88 -13.32 -10.03
C PRO A 150 8.30 -12.81 -8.65
N GLU A 151 8.86 -11.62 -8.57
CA GLU A 151 9.39 -11.04 -7.32
C GLU A 151 8.34 -10.26 -6.52
N THR A 152 7.06 -10.66 -6.64
CA THR A 152 5.95 -10.08 -5.88
C THR A 152 5.18 -11.15 -5.10
N ASN A 153 4.67 -10.77 -3.94
CA ASN A 153 3.69 -11.52 -3.17
C ASN A 153 2.28 -11.05 -3.55
N ILE A 154 1.32 -11.95 -3.44
CA ILE A 154 -0.07 -11.74 -3.85
C ILE A 154 -0.97 -12.17 -2.68
N THR A 155 -1.66 -11.22 -2.07
CA THR A 155 -2.69 -11.50 -1.08
C THR A 155 -4.06 -11.30 -1.72
N VAL A 156 -4.89 -12.32 -1.67
CA VAL A 156 -6.28 -12.29 -2.14
C VAL A 156 -7.19 -12.15 -0.93
N ILE A 157 -8.02 -11.10 -0.91
CA ILE A 157 -8.89 -10.77 0.21
C ILE A 157 -10.34 -10.84 -0.26
N GLY A 158 -11.13 -11.73 0.33
CA GLY A 158 -12.58 -11.85 0.08
C GLY A 158 -13.38 -10.99 1.06
N HIS A 159 -14.44 -10.36 0.55
CA HIS A 159 -15.38 -9.55 1.34
C HIS A 159 -16.82 -9.91 0.99
N THR A 160 -17.73 -9.70 1.95
CA THR A 160 -19.18 -9.82 1.78
C THR A 160 -19.86 -8.49 2.10
N ASP A 161 -21.14 -8.40 1.82
CA ASP A 161 -22.02 -7.41 2.47
C ASP A 161 -22.43 -7.91 3.88
N SER A 162 -23.29 -7.17 4.57
CA SER A 162 -23.78 -7.51 5.92
C SER A 162 -24.99 -8.45 5.94
N LYS A 163 -25.39 -9.02 4.81
CA LYS A 163 -26.51 -9.97 4.78
C LYS A 163 -26.04 -11.36 5.26
N GLY A 164 -26.73 -11.91 6.23
CA GLY A 164 -26.39 -13.20 6.84
C GLY A 164 -25.77 -13.06 8.23
N THR A 165 -25.17 -14.14 8.72
CA THR A 165 -24.43 -14.10 9.99
C THR A 165 -22.95 -13.80 9.77
N MET A 166 -22.29 -13.17 10.74
CA MET A 166 -20.84 -12.90 10.67
C MET A 166 -20.03 -14.17 10.40
N ALA A 167 -20.39 -15.30 11.05
CA ALA A 167 -19.69 -16.56 10.86
C ALA A 167 -19.85 -17.09 9.43
N TYR A 168 -21.05 -16.99 8.87
CA TYR A 168 -21.33 -17.35 7.48
C TYR A 168 -20.52 -16.47 6.51
N ASN A 169 -20.58 -15.16 6.69
CA ASN A 169 -19.87 -14.18 5.85
C ASN A 169 -18.35 -14.36 5.92
N GLN A 170 -17.82 -14.67 7.10
CA GLN A 170 -16.40 -14.99 7.26
C GLN A 170 -16.02 -16.21 6.44
N ASN A 171 -16.75 -17.33 6.59
CA ASN A 171 -16.48 -18.56 5.84
C ASN A 171 -16.62 -18.35 4.32
N LEU A 172 -17.71 -17.71 3.86
CA LEU A 172 -17.94 -17.47 2.44
C LEU A 172 -16.80 -16.62 1.81
N SER A 173 -16.33 -15.61 2.52
CA SER A 173 -15.24 -14.76 2.05
C SER A 173 -13.89 -15.50 2.00
N GLU A 174 -13.62 -16.40 2.94
CA GLU A 174 -12.44 -17.27 2.94
C GLU A 174 -12.47 -18.25 1.76
N GLU A 175 -13.60 -18.94 1.55
CA GLU A 175 -13.77 -19.88 0.42
C GLU A 175 -13.62 -19.17 -0.93
N ARG A 176 -14.12 -17.95 -1.07
CA ARG A 176 -13.94 -17.14 -2.28
C ARG A 176 -12.48 -16.78 -2.52
N ALA A 177 -11.78 -16.28 -1.51
CA ALA A 177 -10.36 -15.97 -1.60
C ALA A 177 -9.55 -17.24 -1.94
N LYS A 178 -9.88 -18.36 -1.31
CA LYS A 178 -9.25 -19.66 -1.55
C LYS A 178 -9.49 -20.16 -2.97
N SER A 179 -10.72 -20.10 -3.49
CA SER A 179 -11.03 -20.50 -4.86
C SER A 179 -10.20 -19.74 -5.90
N VAL A 180 -10.00 -18.45 -5.67
CA VAL A 180 -9.16 -17.60 -6.52
C VAL A 180 -7.68 -18.00 -6.43
N THR A 181 -7.14 -18.17 -5.22
CA THR A 181 -5.72 -18.55 -5.04
C THR A 181 -5.44 -19.95 -5.58
N ASP A 182 -6.33 -20.91 -5.35
CA ASP A 182 -6.21 -22.27 -5.87
C ASP A 182 -6.22 -22.30 -7.41
N TYR A 183 -7.07 -21.48 -8.04
CA TYR A 183 -7.09 -21.37 -9.50
C TYR A 183 -5.81 -20.76 -10.03
N THR A 184 -5.36 -19.68 -9.42
CA THR A 184 -4.14 -18.93 -9.80
C THR A 184 -2.90 -19.82 -9.66
N SER A 185 -2.79 -20.57 -8.56
CA SER A 185 -1.71 -21.52 -8.29
C SER A 185 -1.64 -22.65 -9.33
N ARG A 186 -2.77 -23.29 -9.63
CA ARG A 186 -2.83 -24.34 -10.69
C ARG A 186 -2.39 -23.81 -12.05
N GLY A 187 -2.49 -22.52 -12.26
CA GLY A 187 -2.03 -21.84 -13.46
C GLY A 187 -0.52 -21.54 -13.50
N GLY A 188 0.27 -21.97 -12.50
CA GLY A 188 1.72 -21.87 -12.48
C GLY A 188 2.29 -20.75 -11.62
N ILE A 189 1.47 -20.09 -10.80
CA ILE A 189 1.97 -19.16 -9.76
C ILE A 189 2.38 -19.99 -8.52
N ASP A 190 3.60 -19.75 -8.01
CA ASP A 190 4.11 -20.41 -6.81
C ASP A 190 3.18 -20.14 -5.60
N ASN A 191 2.79 -21.22 -4.91
CA ASN A 191 1.95 -21.15 -3.70
C ASN A 191 2.55 -20.27 -2.61
N ASN A 192 3.88 -20.21 -2.49
CA ASN A 192 4.58 -19.37 -1.50
C ASN A 192 4.35 -17.86 -1.74
N ARG A 193 3.91 -17.48 -2.93
CA ARG A 193 3.57 -16.10 -3.28
C ARG A 193 2.11 -15.75 -2.96
N LEU A 194 1.26 -16.75 -2.72
CA LEU A 194 -0.19 -16.61 -2.61
C LEU A 194 -0.64 -16.69 -1.15
N THR A 195 -1.47 -15.77 -0.72
CA THR A 195 -2.13 -15.78 0.58
C THR A 195 -3.62 -15.49 0.38
N ALA A 196 -4.50 -16.32 0.93
CA ALA A 196 -5.95 -16.11 0.93
C ALA A 196 -6.40 -15.61 2.31
N ILE A 197 -7.23 -14.56 2.35
CA ILE A 197 -7.77 -13.98 3.58
C ILE A 197 -9.27 -13.72 3.37
N GLY A 198 -10.12 -14.22 4.27
CA GLY A 198 -11.52 -13.79 4.38
C GLY A 198 -11.65 -12.65 5.38
N LYS A 199 -12.48 -11.68 5.06
CA LYS A 199 -12.83 -10.55 5.92
C LYS A 199 -14.32 -10.48 6.24
N GLY A 200 -15.11 -11.35 5.60
CA GLY A 200 -16.56 -11.28 5.75
C GLY A 200 -17.06 -9.86 5.52
N GLU A 201 -17.91 -9.40 6.39
CA GLU A 201 -18.53 -8.06 6.37
C GLU A 201 -17.75 -6.98 7.15
N THR A 202 -16.58 -7.31 7.72
CA THR A 202 -15.89 -6.45 8.70
C THR A 202 -15.16 -5.26 8.11
N ASP A 203 -14.98 -5.21 6.79
CA ASP A 203 -14.23 -4.16 6.08
C ASP A 203 -15.07 -3.57 4.91
N PRO A 204 -16.22 -2.89 5.21
CA PRO A 204 -17.07 -2.31 4.19
C PRO A 204 -16.42 -1.06 3.58
N ILE A 205 -16.57 -0.88 2.25
CA ILE A 205 -16.15 0.33 1.52
C ILE A 205 -17.32 1.25 1.18
N ALA A 206 -18.55 0.78 1.40
CA ALA A 206 -19.78 1.54 1.19
C ALA A 206 -20.83 1.16 2.26
N SER A 207 -21.91 1.96 2.38
CA SER A 207 -23.00 1.61 3.29
C SER A 207 -23.72 0.34 2.82
N ASN A 208 -24.01 -0.58 3.76
CA ASN A 208 -24.84 -1.75 3.51
C ASN A 208 -26.34 -1.46 3.47
N ASP A 209 -26.78 -0.20 3.72
CA ASP A 209 -28.17 0.20 3.71
C ASP A 209 -28.76 0.30 2.30
N THR A 210 -27.90 0.36 1.27
CA THR A 210 -28.29 0.39 -0.14
C THR A 210 -27.80 -0.84 -0.89
N GLU A 211 -28.51 -1.26 -1.94
CA GLU A 211 -28.06 -2.40 -2.77
C GLU A 211 -26.76 -2.08 -3.52
N GLU A 212 -26.59 -0.84 -3.98
CA GLU A 212 -25.35 -0.38 -4.63
C GLU A 212 -24.16 -0.45 -3.68
N GLY A 213 -24.35 -0.07 -2.43
CA GLY A 213 -23.32 -0.14 -1.40
C GLY A 213 -23.03 -1.59 -1.02
N SER A 214 -24.04 -2.41 -0.79
CA SER A 214 -23.90 -3.86 -0.57
C SER A 214 -23.15 -4.52 -1.74
N ALA A 215 -23.53 -4.22 -2.98
CA ALA A 215 -22.84 -4.74 -4.17
C ALA A 215 -21.37 -4.29 -4.28
N SER A 216 -21.05 -3.13 -3.74
CA SER A 216 -19.65 -2.64 -3.68
C SER A 216 -18.86 -3.36 -2.59
N ASN A 217 -19.51 -3.75 -1.48
CA ASN A 217 -18.89 -4.50 -0.39
C ASN A 217 -18.64 -5.96 -0.80
N ARG A 218 -19.51 -6.58 -1.60
CA ARG A 218 -19.28 -7.92 -2.18
C ARG A 218 -18.19 -7.86 -3.24
N ARG A 219 -16.94 -8.10 -2.85
CA ARG A 219 -15.76 -7.95 -3.72
C ARG A 219 -14.64 -8.91 -3.34
N VAL A 220 -13.71 -9.07 -4.25
CA VAL A 220 -12.40 -9.68 -3.98
C VAL A 220 -11.32 -8.68 -4.38
N GLU A 221 -10.36 -8.51 -3.51
CA GLU A 221 -9.20 -7.64 -3.71
C GLU A 221 -7.93 -8.48 -3.83
N PHE A 222 -7.09 -8.14 -4.82
CA PHE A 222 -5.72 -8.62 -4.90
C PHE A 222 -4.82 -7.49 -4.42
N VAL A 223 -3.96 -7.77 -3.46
CA VAL A 223 -2.92 -6.86 -2.99
C VAL A 223 -1.57 -7.44 -3.39
N ILE A 224 -0.93 -6.82 -4.36
CA ILE A 224 0.37 -7.25 -4.88
C ILE A 224 1.44 -6.36 -4.26
N THR A 225 2.43 -6.97 -3.61
CA THR A 225 3.53 -6.27 -2.92
C THR A 225 4.88 -6.85 -3.33
N ALA A 226 5.95 -6.06 -3.19
CA ALA A 226 7.31 -6.54 -3.36
C ALA A 226 7.63 -7.66 -2.36
N ASN A 227 8.20 -8.77 -2.84
CA ASN A 227 8.70 -9.84 -1.96
C ASN A 227 10.12 -9.51 -1.42
N GLU A 228 10.65 -10.36 -0.55
CA GLU A 228 11.96 -10.14 0.07
C GLU A 228 13.11 -10.12 -0.94
N LYS A 229 12.98 -10.84 -2.06
CA LYS A 229 13.99 -10.82 -3.13
C LYS A 229 14.02 -9.47 -3.82
N MET A 230 12.87 -8.93 -4.26
CA MET A 230 12.79 -7.59 -4.85
C MET A 230 13.33 -6.51 -3.92
N LYS A 231 13.00 -6.59 -2.62
CA LYS A 231 13.50 -5.67 -1.59
C LYS A 231 15.02 -5.74 -1.44
N ALA A 232 15.57 -6.96 -1.41
CA ALA A 232 17.01 -7.18 -1.28
C ALA A 232 17.77 -6.67 -2.52
N ASP A 233 17.27 -6.91 -3.71
CA ASP A 233 17.89 -6.48 -4.96
C ASP A 233 17.85 -4.95 -5.11
N ALA A 234 16.72 -4.32 -4.80
CA ALA A 234 16.61 -2.86 -4.77
C ALA A 234 17.57 -2.21 -3.74
N LYS A 235 17.78 -2.87 -2.60
CA LYS A 235 18.72 -2.40 -1.58
C LYS A 235 20.19 -2.50 -2.03
N LYS A 236 20.54 -3.55 -2.78
CA LYS A 236 21.90 -3.71 -3.36
C LYS A 236 22.19 -2.65 -4.42
N GLU A 237 21.23 -2.32 -5.27
CA GLU A 237 21.39 -1.29 -6.31
C GLU A 237 21.64 0.11 -5.73
N THR A 238 21.11 0.38 -4.53
CA THR A 238 21.24 1.70 -3.87
C THR A 238 22.45 1.83 -2.98
N GLY A 239 23.06 0.71 -2.59
CA GLY A 239 24.26 0.66 -1.72
C GLY A 239 25.59 0.74 -2.48
N LYS A 240 25.60 1.10 -3.77
CA LYS A 240 26.80 1.37 -4.58
C LYS A 240 27.17 2.83 -4.62
#